data_a3836e1f302c9bc2f5872a5fd9947d2f
#
_entry.id   a3836e1f302c9bc2f5872a5fd9947d2f
#
_cell.length_a   1.000
_cell.length_b   1.000
_cell.length_c   1.000
_cell.angle_alpha   90.00
_cell.angle_beta   90.00
_cell.angle_gamma   90.00
#
_symmetry.space_group_name_H-M   'P 1'
#
loop_
_entity.id
_entity.type
_entity.pdbx_description
1 polymer ?
#
loop_
_entity_poly.entity_id
_entity_poly.type
_entity_poly.pdbx_seq_one_letter_code
_entity_poly.pdbx_strand_id
1 'polypeptide(L)' 'AGEMIFLVLRYYFHELRYQKVTPHVYSFNHHSIKLHEKMGFKREGQLRNMVYSHGEFFDEIYYGMTRGEFDKLFADQL' A
#
# COMPACT_ATOMS: atom_id res chain seq x y z
N ALA A 1 -14.17 -2.41 -3.71
CA ALA A 1 -12.91 -1.78 -3.26
C ALA A 1 -11.72 -2.29 -4.05
N GLY A 2 -11.59 -3.61 -4.25
CA GLY A 2 -10.46 -4.19 -4.95
C GLY A 2 -10.32 -3.74 -6.40
N GLU A 3 -11.42 -3.63 -7.11
CA GLU A 3 -11.41 -3.20 -8.52
C GLU A 3 -10.92 -1.76 -8.67
N MET A 4 -11.38 -0.88 -7.79
CA MET A 4 -10.95 0.52 -7.85
C MET A 4 -9.46 0.66 -7.56
N ILE A 5 -8.94 -0.08 -6.59
CA ILE A 5 -7.52 -0.07 -6.28
C ILE A 5 -6.72 -0.61 -7.45
N PHE A 6 -7.18 -1.68 -8.08
CA PHE A 6 -6.53 -2.24 -9.26
C PHE A 6 -6.43 -1.20 -10.37
N LEU A 7 -7.52 -0.48 -10.66
CA LEU A 7 -7.55 0.53 -11.71
C LEU A 7 -6.58 1.68 -11.40
N VAL A 8 -6.53 2.12 -10.14
CA VAL A 8 -5.61 3.18 -9.71
C VAL A 8 -4.17 2.74 -9.87
N LEU A 9 -3.84 1.52 -9.43
CA LEU A 9 -2.48 0.99 -9.55
C LEU A 9 -2.08 0.78 -11.00
N ARG A 10 -3.01 0.31 -11.84
CA ARG A 10 -2.75 0.16 -13.27
C ARG A 10 -2.43 1.51 -13.89
N TYR A 11 -3.16 2.56 -13.50
CA TYR A 11 -2.89 3.91 -13.98
C TYR A 11 -1.48 4.36 -13.59
N TYR A 12 -1.09 4.19 -12.33
CA TYR A 12 0.24 4.58 -11.88
C TYR A 12 1.34 3.80 -12.59
N PHE A 13 1.19 2.50 -12.71
CA PHE A 13 2.25 1.66 -13.24
C PHE A 13 2.30 1.67 -14.77
N HIS A 14 1.17 1.63 -15.43
CA HIS A 14 1.12 1.46 -16.87
C HIS A 14 0.92 2.77 -17.64
N GLU A 15 0.19 3.72 -17.09
CA GLU A 15 0.00 5.02 -17.75
C GLU A 15 1.10 6.00 -17.36
N LEU A 16 1.34 6.16 -16.06
CA LEU A 16 2.36 7.08 -15.57
C LEU A 16 3.75 6.45 -15.50
N ARG A 17 3.83 5.15 -15.65
CA ARG A 17 5.08 4.38 -15.69
C ARG A 17 5.92 4.50 -14.43
N TYR A 18 5.28 4.61 -13.27
CA TYR A 18 6.00 4.58 -12.01
C TYR A 18 6.63 3.21 -11.80
N GLN A 19 7.79 3.19 -11.19
CA GLN A 19 8.49 1.95 -10.88
C GLN A 19 8.03 1.35 -9.55
N LYS A 20 7.53 2.17 -8.64
CA LYS A 20 7.14 1.71 -7.32
C LYS A 20 6.12 2.68 -6.72
N VAL A 21 5.18 2.12 -5.95
CA VAL A 21 4.22 2.88 -5.17
C VAL A 21 4.45 2.55 -3.70
N THR A 22 4.55 3.58 -2.86
CA THR A 22 4.87 3.39 -1.44
C THR A 22 3.85 4.09 -0.55
N PRO A 23 2.66 3.51 -0.38
CA PRO A 23 1.68 4.07 0.55
C PRO A 23 2.09 3.84 1.99
N HIS A 24 1.51 4.64 2.88
CA HIS A 24 1.71 4.42 4.30
C HIS A 24 0.36 4.43 5.03
N VAL A 25 0.29 3.73 6.15
CA VAL A 25 -0.90 3.70 7.00
C VAL A 25 -0.47 3.84 8.45
N TYR A 26 -1.38 4.31 9.29
CA TYR A 26 -1.12 4.42 10.73
C TYR A 26 -1.44 3.10 11.41
N SER A 27 -0.68 2.79 12.47
CA SER A 27 -0.78 1.49 13.14
C SER A 27 -2.14 1.22 13.77
N PHE A 28 -2.94 2.27 14.04
CA PHE A 28 -4.27 2.08 14.59
C PHE A 28 -5.33 1.76 13.53
N ASN A 29 -4.98 1.89 12.26
CA ASN A 29 -5.93 1.66 11.16
C ASN A 29 -5.84 0.21 10.69
N HIS A 30 -6.40 -0.69 11.49
CA HIS A 30 -6.32 -2.13 11.21
C HIS A 30 -6.97 -2.53 9.89
N HIS A 31 -8.06 -1.85 9.53
CA HIS A 31 -8.74 -2.13 8.27
C HIS A 31 -7.83 -1.84 7.07
N SER A 32 -7.17 -0.71 7.10
CA SER A 32 -6.26 -0.31 6.02
C SER A 32 -5.04 -1.22 5.94
N ILE A 33 -4.50 -1.63 7.10
CA ILE A 33 -3.38 -2.57 7.16
C ILE A 33 -3.76 -3.89 6.47
N LYS A 34 -4.92 -4.44 6.84
CA LYS A 34 -5.39 -5.69 6.25
C LYS A 34 -5.62 -5.54 4.75
N LEU A 35 -6.19 -4.40 4.33
CA LEU A 35 -6.46 -4.16 2.93
C LEU A 35 -5.17 -4.12 2.11
N HIS A 36 -4.16 -3.40 2.57
CA HIS A 36 -2.89 -3.31 1.86
C HIS A 36 -2.22 -4.68 1.76
N GLU A 37 -2.23 -5.45 2.84
CA GLU A 37 -1.61 -6.78 2.82
C GLU A 37 -2.38 -7.73 1.92
N LYS A 38 -3.71 -7.64 1.91
CA LYS A 38 -4.54 -8.45 1.02
C LYS A 38 -4.31 -8.11 -0.45
N MET A 39 -4.05 -6.84 -0.75
CA MET A 39 -3.80 -6.40 -2.12
C MET A 39 -2.41 -6.78 -2.64
N GLY A 40 -1.56 -7.31 -1.78
CA GLY A 40 -0.24 -7.76 -2.19
C GLY A 40 0.88 -6.77 -1.93
N PHE A 41 0.59 -5.66 -1.24
CA PHE A 41 1.65 -4.76 -0.82
C PHE A 41 2.54 -5.42 0.22
N LYS A 42 3.83 -5.18 0.12
CA LYS A 42 4.80 -5.69 1.08
C LYS A 42 5.14 -4.63 2.10
N ARG A 43 5.25 -5.03 3.36
CA ARG A 43 5.66 -4.11 4.42
C ARG A 43 7.13 -3.78 4.23
N GLU A 44 7.42 -2.50 4.05
CA GLU A 44 8.78 -2.02 3.80
C GLU A 44 9.46 -1.52 5.08
N GLY A 45 8.67 -0.97 5.99
CA GLY A 45 9.23 -0.44 7.22
C GLY A 45 8.17 0.11 8.14
N GLN A 46 8.59 0.51 9.32
CA GLN A 46 7.70 1.04 10.35
C GLN A 46 8.45 2.12 11.13
N LEU A 47 7.87 3.31 11.18
CA LEU A 47 8.43 4.42 11.94
C LEU A 47 7.64 4.55 13.23
N ARG A 48 8.36 4.47 14.36
CA ARG A 48 7.74 4.47 15.68
C ARG A 48 7.36 5.88 16.11
N ASN A 49 6.24 5.98 16.82
CA ASN A 49 5.80 7.20 17.51
C ASN A 49 5.72 8.42 16.59
N MET A 50 5.19 8.22 15.39
CA MET A 50 5.09 9.29 14.41
C MET A 50 3.84 10.16 14.59
N VAL A 51 2.80 9.60 15.23
CA VAL A 51 1.53 10.31 15.40
C VAL A 51 1.10 10.22 16.86
N TYR A 52 0.71 11.35 17.44
CA TYR A 52 0.15 11.39 18.79
C TYR A 52 -1.34 11.67 18.68
N SER A 53 -2.16 10.76 19.19
CA SER A 53 -3.60 10.90 19.13
C SER A 53 -4.26 10.16 20.30
N HIS A 54 -5.28 10.77 20.88
CA HIS A 54 -6.05 10.19 21.98
C HIS A 54 -5.17 9.73 23.15
N GLY A 55 -4.11 10.50 23.44
CA GLY A 55 -3.24 10.23 24.57
C GLY A 55 -2.19 9.15 24.33
N GLU A 56 -2.04 8.69 23.10
CA GLU A 56 -1.10 7.64 22.75
C GLU A 56 -0.30 7.99 21.49
N PHE A 57 0.90 7.41 21.39
CA PHE A 57 1.68 7.48 20.17
C PHE A 57 1.36 6.29 19.28
N PHE A 58 1.33 6.53 17.97
CA PHE A 58 1.11 5.49 16.98
C PHE A 58 2.22 5.52 15.95
N ASP A 59 2.42 4.38 15.30
CA ASP A 59 3.47 4.22 14.30
C ASP A 59 2.91 4.46 12.90
N GLU A 60 3.81 4.81 11.98
CA GLU A 60 3.50 4.77 10.54
C GLU A 60 4.09 3.51 9.94
N ILE A 61 3.26 2.76 9.22
CA ILE A 61 3.68 1.54 8.55
C ILE A 61 3.76 1.84 7.06
N TYR A 62 4.91 1.60 6.46
CA TYR A 62 5.13 1.83 5.04
C TYR A 62 5.03 0.54 4.27
N TYR A 63 4.28 0.60 3.18
CA TYR A 63 4.11 -0.52 2.26
C TYR A 63 4.69 -0.14 0.91
N GLY A 64 4.99 -1.14 0.10
CA GLY A 64 5.50 -0.91 -1.23
C GLY A 64 5.04 -1.98 -2.20
N MET A 65 4.91 -1.58 -3.46
CA MET A 65 4.66 -2.50 -4.55
C MET A 65 5.41 -1.98 -5.76
N THR A 66 6.27 -2.81 -6.34
CA THR A 66 6.97 -2.47 -7.56
C THR A 66 6.07 -2.78 -8.76
N ARG A 67 6.41 -2.19 -9.93
CA ARG A 67 5.68 -2.47 -11.15
C ARG A 67 5.73 -3.95 -11.51
N GLY A 68 6.88 -4.58 -11.34
CA GLY A 68 7.01 -6.01 -11.60
C GLY A 68 6.13 -6.86 -10.70
N GLU A 69 6.01 -6.46 -9.43
CA GLU A 69 5.12 -7.15 -8.49
C GLU A 69 3.65 -6.99 -8.89
N PHE A 70 3.27 -5.79 -9.31
CA PHE A 70 1.92 -5.53 -9.78
C PHE A 70 1.58 -6.38 -10.99
N ASP A 71 2.47 -6.41 -11.99
CA ASP A 71 2.26 -7.17 -13.21
C ASP A 71 2.10 -8.65 -12.91
N LYS A 72 2.89 -9.18 -11.99
CA LYS A 72 2.83 -10.58 -11.61
C LYS A 72 1.52 -10.91 -10.89
N LEU A 73 1.09 -10.05 -9.99
CA LEU A 73 -0.13 -10.28 -9.21
C LEU A 73 -1.38 -10.19 -10.05
N PHE A 74 -1.40 -9.33 -11.05
CA PHE A 74 -2.59 -9.05 -11.86
C PHE A 74 -2.40 -9.46 -13.32
N ALA A 75 -1.55 -10.45 -13.58
CA ALA A 75 -1.25 -10.90 -14.94
C ALA A 75 -2.51 -11.31 -15.71
N ASP A 76 -3.47 -11.93 -15.03
CA ASP A 76 -4.69 -12.40 -15.68
C ASP A 76 -5.64 -11.27 -16.05
N GLN A 77 -5.40 -10.06 -15.56
CA GLN A 77 -6.27 -8.91 -15.76
C GLN A 77 -5.64 -7.86 -16.68
N LEU A 78 -4.40 -8.08 -17.04
CA LEU A 78 -3.69 -7.20 -17.97
C LEU A 78 -3.73 -7.80 -19.38
#